data_d9886b9eb3988255c3ea524441364842
#
_entry.id   d9886b9eb3988255c3ea524441364842
#
_cell.length_a   1.000
_cell.length_b   1.000
_cell.length_c   1.000
_cell.angle_alpha   90.00
_cell.angle_beta   90.00
_cell.angle_gamma   90.00
#
_symmetry.space_group_name_H-M   'P 1'
#
loop_
_entity.id
_entity.type
_entity.pdbx_description
1 polymer ?
#
loop_
_entity_poly.entity_id
_entity_poly.type
_entity_poly.pdbx_seq_one_letter_code
_entity_poly.pdbx_strand_id
1 'polypeptide(L)'
;YGCPTTVNNVESIAVVGTILRRGADWFAGFGRPNNTGTKLMSLSGHVNTPCVVEETMSIPLRQLIEEHGGGVRGGWGNLKAGLDFVAVSAQASLPQWLSLK
;
A
#
# COMPACT_ATOMS: atom_id res chain seq x y z
N TYR A 1 -17.76 27.65 -1.97
CA TYR A 1 -18.43 28.54 -2.94
C TYR A 1 -19.85 28.06 -3.29
N GLY A 2 -20.46 27.13 -2.52
CA GLY A 2 -21.81 26.62 -2.75
C GLY A 2 -22.00 25.71 -3.97
N CYS A 3 -20.90 25.26 -4.59
CA CYS A 3 -20.96 24.32 -5.72
C CYS A 3 -20.98 22.87 -5.25
N PRO A 4 -21.71 21.97 -5.95
CA PRO A 4 -21.58 20.53 -5.73
C PRO A 4 -20.11 20.11 -5.84
N THR A 5 -19.62 19.42 -4.81
CA THR A 5 -18.20 19.06 -4.73
C THR A 5 -18.06 17.60 -4.33
N THR A 6 -17.23 16.87 -5.06
CA THR A 6 -16.83 15.50 -4.69
C THR A 6 -15.44 15.53 -4.08
N VAL A 7 -15.23 14.69 -3.06
CA VAL A 7 -13.93 14.51 -2.42
C VAL A 7 -13.47 13.09 -2.68
N ASN A 8 -12.28 12.96 -3.25
CA ASN A 8 -11.69 11.67 -3.56
C ASN A 8 -10.25 11.60 -3.07
N ASN A 9 -9.79 10.37 -2.77
CA ASN A 9 -8.40 10.11 -2.47
C ASN A 9 -7.55 10.33 -3.72
N VAL A 10 -6.38 10.96 -3.56
CA VAL A 10 -5.46 11.28 -4.66
C VAL A 10 -4.97 10.00 -5.38
N GLU A 11 -4.63 8.96 -4.65
CA GLU A 11 -4.20 7.68 -5.23
C GLU A 11 -5.31 7.08 -6.10
N SER A 12 -6.55 7.10 -5.63
CA SER A 12 -7.70 6.61 -6.41
C SER A 12 -7.91 7.40 -7.70
N ILE A 13 -7.79 8.72 -7.65
CA ILE A 13 -7.92 9.57 -8.84
C ILE A 13 -6.75 9.39 -9.80
N ALA A 14 -5.54 9.25 -9.31
CA ALA A 14 -4.35 9.09 -10.14
C ALA A 14 -4.40 7.85 -11.04
N VAL A 15 -5.00 6.76 -10.57
CA VAL A 15 -5.10 5.51 -11.34
C VAL A 15 -6.29 5.47 -12.31
N VAL A 16 -7.30 6.32 -12.12
CA VAL A 16 -8.55 6.32 -12.93
C VAL A 16 -8.26 6.39 -14.42
N GLY A 17 -7.43 7.33 -14.86
CA GLY A 17 -7.09 7.50 -16.28
C GLY A 17 -6.46 6.25 -16.90
N THR A 18 -5.65 5.53 -16.14
CA THR A 18 -5.02 4.28 -16.59
C THR A 18 -6.04 3.14 -16.66
N ILE A 19 -6.93 3.04 -15.66
CA ILE A 19 -8.01 2.05 -15.67
C ILE A 19 -8.95 2.26 -16.85
N LEU A 20 -9.32 3.50 -17.15
CA LEU A 20 -10.18 3.82 -18.30
C LEU A 20 -9.53 3.45 -19.63
N ARG A 21 -8.22 3.57 -19.76
CA ARG A 21 -7.49 3.18 -20.98
C ARG A 21 -7.27 1.67 -21.11
N ARG A 22 -7.01 0.98 -20.00
CA ARG A 22 -6.61 -0.44 -20.01
C ARG A 22 -7.73 -1.40 -19.64
N GLY A 23 -8.81 -0.89 -19.08
CA GLY A 23 -9.95 -1.66 -18.62
C GLY A 23 -9.90 -2.05 -17.16
N ALA A 24 -11.07 -2.27 -16.58
CA ALA A 24 -11.22 -2.66 -15.19
C ALA A 24 -10.60 -4.04 -14.89
N ASP A 25 -10.76 -4.98 -15.82
CA ASP A 25 -10.23 -6.35 -15.67
C ASP A 25 -8.70 -6.37 -15.60
N TRP A 26 -8.04 -5.48 -16.34
CA TRP A 26 -6.60 -5.32 -16.23
C TRP A 26 -6.18 -4.93 -14.80
N PHE A 27 -6.85 -3.97 -14.18
CA PHE A 27 -6.52 -3.53 -12.82
C PHE A 27 -6.92 -4.58 -11.77
N ALA A 28 -8.06 -5.22 -11.95
CA ALA A 28 -8.53 -6.31 -11.10
C ALA A 28 -7.69 -7.59 -11.20
N GLY A 29 -6.86 -7.71 -12.24
CA GLY A 29 -5.90 -8.80 -12.41
C GLY A 29 -4.70 -8.75 -11.45
N PHE A 30 -4.45 -7.60 -10.82
CA PHE A 30 -3.42 -7.49 -9.79
C PHE A 30 -3.98 -7.90 -8.42
N GLY A 31 -3.13 -8.50 -7.59
CA GLY A 31 -3.51 -8.92 -6.23
C GLY A 31 -4.22 -10.27 -6.20
N ARG A 32 -5.02 -10.49 -5.16
CA ARG A 32 -5.75 -11.74 -4.92
C ARG A 32 -7.26 -11.50 -4.98
N PRO A 33 -8.09 -12.55 -5.17
CA PRO A 33 -9.54 -12.42 -5.10
C PRO A 33 -9.99 -11.66 -3.86
N ASN A 34 -10.95 -10.75 -4.03
CA ASN A 34 -11.48 -9.82 -3.01
C ASN A 34 -10.47 -8.80 -2.44
N ASN A 35 -9.25 -8.75 -2.99
CA ASN A 35 -8.22 -7.80 -2.62
C ASN A 35 -7.35 -7.48 -3.83
N THR A 36 -7.98 -6.90 -4.85
CA THR A 36 -7.39 -6.65 -6.17
C THR A 36 -6.85 -5.23 -6.31
N GLY A 37 -6.04 -5.04 -7.35
CA GLY A 37 -5.44 -3.77 -7.68
C GLY A 37 -4.05 -3.57 -7.11
N THR A 38 -3.55 -2.34 -7.18
CA THR A 38 -2.25 -1.92 -6.65
C THR A 38 -2.42 -0.86 -5.57
N LYS A 39 -1.40 -0.66 -4.75
CA LYS A 39 -1.39 0.34 -3.70
C LYS A 39 0.01 0.88 -3.46
N LEU A 40 0.10 2.17 -3.14
CA LEU A 40 1.32 2.78 -2.63
C LEU A 40 1.53 2.37 -1.17
N MET A 41 2.71 1.86 -0.88
CA MET A 41 3.12 1.45 0.46
C MET A 41 4.39 2.17 0.85
N SER A 42 4.38 2.80 2.02
CA SER A 42 5.54 3.49 2.59
C SER A 42 6.16 2.61 3.66
N LEU A 43 7.45 2.32 3.52
CA LEU A 43 8.22 1.58 4.50
C LEU A 43 9.18 2.52 5.22
N SER A 44 9.21 2.44 6.54
CA SER A 44 10.13 3.22 7.37
C SER A 44 10.46 2.49 8.67
N GLY A 45 11.30 3.12 9.51
CA GLY A 45 11.73 2.53 10.76
C GLY A 45 12.95 1.63 10.60
N HIS A 46 12.94 0.46 11.20
CA HIS A 46 14.10 -0.44 11.31
C HIS A 46 14.31 -1.31 10.05
N VAL A 47 14.27 -0.66 8.89
CA VAL A 47 14.57 -1.28 7.58
C VAL A 47 15.88 -0.73 7.03
N ASN A 48 16.55 -1.51 6.19
CA ASN A 48 17.81 -1.06 5.59
C ASN A 48 17.59 0.10 4.61
N THR A 49 16.52 0.07 3.84
CA THR A 49 16.20 1.07 2.81
C THR A 49 14.75 1.55 2.97
N PRO A 50 14.51 2.62 3.74
CA PRO A 50 13.20 3.26 3.76
C PRO A 50 12.81 3.74 2.37
N CYS A 51 11.58 3.44 1.94
CA CYS A 51 11.10 3.74 0.59
C CYS A 51 9.59 3.85 0.50
N VAL A 52 9.13 4.39 -0.61
CA VAL A 52 7.73 4.31 -1.03
C VAL A 52 7.69 3.53 -2.33
N VAL A 53 6.86 2.49 -2.38
CA VAL A 53 6.73 1.61 -3.54
C VAL A 53 5.28 1.37 -3.88
N GLU A 54 4.99 1.17 -5.16
CA GLU A 54 3.71 0.65 -5.61
C GLU A 54 3.81 -0.86 -5.73
N GLU A 55 2.90 -1.56 -5.08
CA GLU A 55 2.83 -3.01 -5.10
C GLU A 55 1.40 -3.51 -5.28
N THR A 56 1.27 -4.76 -5.69
CA THR A 56 -0.02 -5.42 -5.78
C THR A 56 -0.65 -5.58 -4.40
N MET A 57 -1.96 -5.44 -4.35
CA MET A 57 -2.70 -5.76 -3.14
C MET A 57 -2.43 -7.21 -2.72
N SER A 58 -2.39 -7.47 -1.42
CA SER A 58 -2.09 -8.79 -0.84
C SER A 58 -0.63 -9.27 -0.91
N ILE A 59 0.31 -8.37 -1.22
CA ILE A 59 1.73 -8.71 -1.03
C ILE A 59 1.97 -9.06 0.45
N PRO A 60 2.65 -10.17 0.76
CA PRO A 60 3.03 -10.50 2.13
C PRO A 60 3.96 -9.42 2.71
N LEU A 61 3.70 -9.00 3.95
CA LEU A 61 4.48 -7.96 4.62
C LEU A 61 5.99 -8.30 4.67
N ARG A 62 6.33 -9.56 4.92
CA ARG A 62 7.73 -10.02 4.89
C ARG A 62 8.37 -9.78 3.54
N GLN A 63 7.69 -10.16 2.46
CA GLN A 63 8.18 -9.97 1.10
C GLN A 63 8.37 -8.49 0.78
N LEU A 64 7.42 -7.63 1.15
CA LEU A 64 7.51 -6.19 0.98
C LEU A 64 8.75 -5.61 1.66
N ILE A 65 9.03 -6.03 2.90
CA ILE A 65 10.19 -5.56 3.67
C ILE A 65 11.51 -6.09 3.08
N GLU A 66 11.55 -7.35 2.69
CA GLU A 66 12.78 -7.97 2.17
C GLU A 66 13.14 -7.48 0.78
N GLU A 67 12.17 -7.41 -0.13
CA GLU A 67 12.41 -7.03 -1.54
C GLU A 67 12.62 -5.53 -1.72
N HIS A 68 11.80 -4.71 -1.08
CA HIS A 68 11.85 -3.25 -1.27
C HIS A 68 12.59 -2.53 -0.15
N GLY A 69 12.41 -2.95 1.09
CA GLY A 69 13.08 -2.36 2.25
C GLY A 69 14.51 -2.86 2.48
N GLY A 70 14.99 -3.79 1.66
CA GLY A 70 16.31 -4.39 1.84
C GLY A 70 16.45 -5.23 3.09
N GLY A 71 15.32 -5.68 3.66
CA GLY A 71 15.25 -6.43 4.90
C GLY A 71 15.28 -5.56 6.16
N VAL A 72 15.15 -6.23 7.30
CA VAL A 72 15.26 -5.61 8.62
C VAL A 72 16.72 -5.33 8.93
N ARG A 73 17.01 -4.14 9.45
CA ARG A 73 18.36 -3.75 9.83
C ARG A 73 18.94 -4.71 10.88
N GLY A 74 20.06 -5.35 10.55
CA GLY A 74 20.66 -6.38 11.40
C GLY A 74 19.92 -7.72 11.43
N GLY A 75 18.90 -7.90 10.60
CA GLY A 75 18.10 -9.14 10.50
C GLY A 75 16.89 -9.19 11.43
N TRP A 76 15.97 -10.10 11.13
CA TRP A 76 14.70 -10.25 11.86
C TRP A 76 14.86 -10.53 13.35
N GLY A 77 15.95 -11.23 13.75
CA GLY A 77 16.24 -11.53 15.15
C GLY A 77 16.63 -10.31 15.99
N ASN A 78 16.96 -9.19 15.35
CA ASN A 78 17.36 -7.95 16.04
C ASN A 78 16.18 -7.01 16.31
N LEU A 79 14.98 -7.33 15.84
CA LEU A 79 13.77 -6.61 16.23
C LEU A 79 13.45 -6.88 17.69
N LYS A 80 13.84 -5.96 18.56
CA LYS A 80 13.53 -6.05 19.99
C LYS A 80 12.14 -5.47 20.23
N ALA A 81 11.29 -6.24 20.87
CA ALA A 81 9.95 -5.80 21.22
C ALA A 81 9.99 -4.46 21.99
N GLY A 82 9.37 -3.45 21.42
CA GLY A 82 9.17 -2.13 22.05
C GLY A 82 10.24 -1.07 21.80
N LEU A 83 11.38 -1.41 21.19
CA LEU A 83 12.45 -0.45 20.89
C LEU A 83 12.69 -0.26 19.38
N ASP A 84 12.57 -1.34 18.60
CA ASP A 84 12.76 -1.32 17.17
C ASP A 84 11.43 -1.69 16.50
N PHE A 85 11.00 -0.91 15.52
CA PHE A 85 9.79 -1.18 14.76
C PHE A 85 9.99 -0.92 13.28
N VAL A 86 9.31 -1.70 12.46
CA VAL A 86 9.13 -1.43 11.04
C VAL A 86 7.72 -0.86 10.86
N ALA A 87 7.65 0.35 10.35
CA ALA A 87 6.39 0.98 10.03
C ALA A 87 6.05 0.76 8.56
N VAL A 88 4.88 0.21 8.31
CA VAL A 88 4.31 0.11 6.97
C VAL A 88 3.00 0.87 6.97
N SER A 89 2.92 1.87 6.12
CA SER A 89 1.70 2.64 5.91
C SER A 89 1.25 2.47 4.46
N ALA A 90 -0.02 2.17 4.28
CA ALA A 90 -0.65 2.15 2.98
C ALA A 90 -1.66 3.30 2.90
N GLN A 91 -1.74 3.94 1.75
CA GLN A 91 -2.76 4.95 1.51
C GLN A 91 -4.15 4.31 1.62
N ALA A 92 -4.94 4.73 2.60
CA ALA A 92 -6.30 4.24 2.77
C ALA A 92 -7.23 4.88 1.74
N SER A 93 -7.89 4.08 0.93
CA SER A 93 -9.05 4.54 0.15
C SER A 93 -10.29 4.61 1.05
N LEU A 94 -11.09 5.64 0.88
CA LEU A 94 -12.30 5.91 1.68
C LEU A 94 -13.24 4.72 1.95
N PRO A 95 -13.41 3.73 1.07
CA PRO A 95 -14.30 2.59 1.34
C PRO A 95 -13.83 1.64 2.45
N GLN A 96 -12.58 1.69 2.86
CA GLN A 96 -12.04 0.75 3.86
C GLN A 96 -12.44 1.06 5.31
N TRP A 97 -12.93 2.26 5.59
CA TRP A 97 -13.44 2.61 6.91
C TRP A 97 -14.80 1.96 7.24
N LEU A 98 -15.51 1.47 6.22
CA LEU A 98 -16.81 0.81 6.39
C LEU A 98 -16.71 -0.71 6.60
N SER A 99 -15.53 -1.31 6.47
CA SER A 99 -15.35 -2.76 6.61
C SER A 99 -14.76 -3.20 7.96
N LEU A 100 -14.54 -2.26 8.88
CA LEU A 100 -14.07 -2.54 10.25
C LEU A 100 -15.24 -2.55 11.26
N LYS A 101 -16.38 -3.12 10.88
CA LYS A 101 -17.43 -3.49 11.81
C LYS A 101 -17.62 -4.99 11.83
#